data_2789c745176bd5bf7f4e146ace1104e5
#
_entry.id   2789c745176bd5bf7f4e146ace1104e5
#
_cell.length_a   1.000
_cell.length_b   1.000
_cell.length_c   1.000
_cell.angle_alpha   90.00
_cell.angle_beta   90.00
_cell.angle_gamma   90.00
#
_symmetry.space_group_name_H-M   'P 1'
#
loop_
_entity.id
_entity.type
_entity.pdbx_description
1 polymer ?
#
loop_
_entity_poly.entity_id
_entity_poly.type
_entity_poly.pdbx_seq_one_letter_code
_entity_poly.pdbx_strand_id
1 'polypeptide(L)' 'MAQREIIYGVCDKTGSCDSYFGFFKTKEDAEHEVGVQAKRLKEDLGMMDMDIQKDRALFGGKLVVVIHQYMLR' A
#
# COMPACT_ATOMS: atom_id res chain seq x y z
N MET A 1 -10.12 7.18 29.37
CA MET A 1 -9.24 7.86 28.43
C MET A 1 -9.45 7.30 27.03
N ALA A 2 -9.80 8.14 26.09
CA ALA A 2 -10.05 7.68 24.73
C ALA A 2 -8.73 7.37 24.03
N GLN A 3 -8.58 6.15 23.56
CA GLN A 3 -7.46 5.77 22.73
C GLN A 3 -7.78 6.09 21.28
N ARG A 4 -6.84 6.70 20.60
CA ARG A 4 -6.98 6.93 19.17
C ARG A 4 -6.66 5.65 18.43
N GLU A 5 -7.57 5.24 17.60
CA GLU A 5 -7.31 4.11 16.71
C GLU A 5 -6.69 4.63 15.43
N ILE A 6 -5.65 3.92 14.98
CA ILE A 6 -5.00 4.22 13.73
C ILE A 6 -5.26 3.05 12.79
N ILE A 7 -5.69 3.38 11.57
CA ILE A 7 -5.90 2.40 10.53
C ILE A 7 -4.95 2.71 9.38
N TYR A 8 -4.36 1.68 8.82
CA TYR A 8 -3.45 1.80 7.69
C TYR A 8 -4.13 1.25 6.45
N GLY A 9 -4.36 2.12 5.47
CA GLY A 9 -4.94 1.73 4.20
C GLY A 9 -3.85 1.53 3.17
N VAL A 10 -3.86 0.38 2.50
CA VAL A 10 -2.93 0.11 1.40
C VAL A 10 -3.60 0.56 0.11
N CYS A 11 -3.12 1.65 -0.45
CA CYS A 11 -3.74 2.34 -1.56
C CYS A 11 -3.12 1.91 -2.89
N ASP A 12 -3.98 1.67 -3.87
CA ASP A 12 -3.60 1.36 -5.24
C ASP A 12 -3.58 2.66 -6.04
N LYS A 13 -2.42 3.02 -6.54
CA LYS A 13 -2.23 4.23 -7.35
C LYS A 13 -2.08 3.93 -8.84
N THR A 14 -2.37 2.71 -9.26
CA THR A 14 -2.18 2.33 -10.67
C THR A 14 -3.28 2.82 -11.58
N GLY A 15 -4.47 3.09 -11.04
CA GLY A 15 -5.61 3.54 -11.83
C GLY A 15 -5.78 5.04 -11.82
N SER A 16 -6.79 5.52 -12.55
CA SER A 16 -7.15 6.94 -12.59
C SER A 16 -7.79 7.42 -11.29
N CYS A 17 -8.37 6.50 -10.52
CA CYS A 17 -8.96 6.78 -9.21
C CYS A 17 -8.26 5.94 -8.18
N ASP A 18 -8.08 6.51 -6.98
CA ASP A 18 -7.48 5.77 -5.89
C ASP A 18 -8.44 4.68 -5.41
N SER A 19 -7.90 3.49 -5.21
CA SER A 19 -8.63 2.40 -4.60
C SER A 19 -7.75 1.76 -3.53
N TYR A 20 -8.35 0.92 -2.68
CA TYR A 20 -7.63 0.33 -1.57
C TYR A 20 -7.66 -1.19 -1.69
N PHE A 21 -6.50 -1.80 -1.46
CA PHE A 21 -6.41 -3.26 -1.35
C PHE A 21 -6.99 -3.75 -0.03
N GLY A 22 -6.89 -2.93 1.01
CA GLY A 22 -7.41 -3.28 2.31
C GLY A 22 -7.00 -2.28 3.37
N PHE A 23 -7.56 -2.47 4.58
CA PHE A 23 -7.26 -1.63 5.74
C PHE A 23 -6.79 -2.53 6.88
N PHE A 24 -5.77 -2.07 7.59
CA PHE A 24 -5.10 -2.89 8.60
C PHE A 24 -4.93 -2.09 9.88
N LYS A 25 -4.99 -2.78 11.01
CA LYS A 25 -4.85 -2.13 12.32
C LYS A 25 -3.41 -1.90 12.71
N THR A 26 -2.48 -2.65 12.11
CA THR A 26 -1.06 -2.50 12.41
C THR A 26 -0.30 -2.12 11.16
N LYS A 27 0.76 -1.34 11.36
CA LYS A 27 1.63 -0.95 10.26
C LYS A 27 2.32 -2.16 9.64
N GLU A 28 2.68 -3.14 10.47
CA GLU A 28 3.35 -4.35 9.98
C GLU A 28 2.47 -5.12 9.00
N ASP A 29 1.20 -5.26 9.31
CA ASP A 29 0.27 -5.95 8.42
C ASP A 29 0.12 -5.19 7.11
N ALA A 30 0.03 -3.85 7.17
CA ALA A 30 -0.05 -3.04 5.97
C ALA A 30 1.22 -3.14 5.14
N GLU A 31 2.38 -3.14 5.77
CA GLU A 31 3.66 -3.30 5.06
C GLU A 31 3.75 -4.65 4.39
N HIS A 32 3.25 -5.69 5.04
CA HIS A 32 3.18 -7.02 4.44
C HIS A 32 2.31 -6.99 3.18
N GLU A 33 1.18 -6.33 3.25
CA GLU A 33 0.28 -6.23 2.10
C GLU A 33 0.89 -5.44 0.95
N VAL A 34 1.66 -4.39 1.24
CA VAL A 34 2.39 -3.67 0.20
C VAL A 34 3.29 -4.62 -0.57
N GLY A 35 4.03 -5.47 0.14
CA GLY A 35 4.90 -6.46 -0.49
C GLY A 35 4.12 -7.46 -1.34
N VAL A 36 2.99 -7.95 -0.82
CA VAL A 36 2.15 -8.92 -1.54
C VAL A 36 1.60 -8.30 -2.82
N GLN A 37 1.03 -7.10 -2.73
CA GLN A 37 0.41 -6.46 -3.89
C GLN A 37 1.45 -6.00 -4.90
N ALA A 38 2.59 -5.50 -4.44
CA ALA A 38 3.68 -5.11 -5.34
C ALA A 38 4.20 -6.32 -6.12
N LYS A 39 4.34 -7.46 -5.44
CA LYS A 39 4.78 -8.68 -6.11
C LYS A 39 3.77 -9.14 -7.16
N ARG A 40 2.47 -9.04 -6.85
CA ARG A 40 1.43 -9.38 -7.81
C ARG A 40 1.49 -8.48 -9.04
N LEU A 41 1.63 -7.18 -8.85
CA LEU A 41 1.74 -6.24 -9.96
C LEU A 41 2.97 -6.55 -10.83
N LYS A 42 4.07 -6.88 -10.17
CA LYS A 42 5.31 -7.22 -10.88
C LYS A 42 5.13 -8.47 -11.74
N GLU A 43 4.51 -9.51 -11.19
CA GLU A 43 4.35 -10.78 -11.89
C GLU A 43 3.21 -10.75 -12.90
N ASP A 44 2.05 -10.22 -12.50
CA ASP A 44 0.85 -10.29 -13.32
C ASP A 44 0.82 -9.25 -14.44
N LEU A 45 1.39 -8.07 -14.19
CA LEU A 45 1.37 -6.96 -15.15
C LEU A 45 2.74 -6.70 -15.78
N GLY A 46 3.72 -7.52 -15.45
CA GLY A 46 5.04 -7.40 -16.06
C GLY A 46 5.83 -6.17 -15.64
N MET A 47 5.51 -5.60 -14.48
CA MET A 47 6.20 -4.42 -13.96
C MET A 47 7.55 -4.81 -13.34
N MET A 48 8.49 -5.24 -14.16
CA MET A 48 9.72 -5.87 -13.70
C MET A 48 10.67 -4.90 -12.98
N ASP A 49 10.62 -3.62 -13.33
CA ASP A 49 11.51 -2.62 -12.74
C ASP A 49 10.87 -1.94 -11.53
N MET A 50 10.03 -2.67 -10.79
CA MET A 50 9.37 -2.11 -9.62
C MET A 50 10.34 -1.99 -8.45
N ASP A 51 10.36 -0.82 -7.84
CA ASP A 51 11.10 -0.54 -6.62
C ASP A 51 10.17 -0.77 -5.44
N ILE A 52 10.34 -1.90 -4.75
CA ILE A 52 9.49 -2.27 -3.63
C ILE A 52 10.16 -1.84 -2.34
N GLN A 53 9.56 -0.89 -1.66
CA GLN A 53 10.03 -0.42 -0.36
C GLN A 53 9.10 -0.94 0.73
N LYS A 54 9.44 -0.63 1.97
CA LYS A 54 8.72 -1.17 3.12
C LYS A 54 7.27 -0.68 3.17
N ASP A 55 7.07 0.61 2.88
CA ASP A 55 5.76 1.25 3.00
C ASP A 55 5.18 1.70 1.66
N ARG A 56 5.85 1.38 0.56
CA ARG A 56 5.41 1.81 -0.76
C ARG A 56 6.08 0.99 -1.84
N ALA A 57 5.55 1.08 -3.04
CA ALA A 57 6.19 0.53 -4.23
C ALA A 57 6.07 1.55 -5.35
N LEU A 58 7.13 1.65 -6.15
CA LEU A 58 7.19 2.58 -7.27
C LEU A 58 7.51 1.83 -8.55
N PHE A 59 6.96 2.30 -9.65
CA PHE A 59 7.27 1.78 -10.96
C PHE A 59 7.55 2.96 -11.89
N GLY A 60 8.77 3.00 -12.43
CA GLY A 60 9.19 4.11 -13.26
C GLY A 60 9.19 5.45 -12.54
N GLY A 61 9.47 5.42 -11.24
CA GLY A 61 9.48 6.63 -10.41
C GLY A 61 8.12 7.09 -9.92
N LYS A 62 7.03 6.38 -10.29
CA LYS A 62 5.68 6.72 -9.86
C LYS A 62 5.21 5.77 -8.77
N LEU A 63 4.51 6.30 -7.78
CA LEU A 63 3.91 5.48 -6.75
C LEU A 63 2.80 4.61 -7.35
N VAL A 64 2.87 3.31 -7.11
CA VAL A 64 1.82 2.38 -7.53
C VAL A 64 1.11 1.75 -6.33
N VAL A 65 1.80 1.61 -5.21
CA VAL A 65 1.21 1.15 -3.96
C VAL A 65 1.79 2.01 -2.84
N VAL A 66 0.94 2.46 -1.92
CA VAL A 66 1.39 3.28 -0.79
C VAL A 66 0.47 3.04 0.40
N ILE A 67 1.02 3.21 1.62
CA ILE A 67 0.23 3.12 2.84
C ILE A 67 -0.23 4.53 3.23
N HIS A 68 -1.53 4.68 3.44
CA HIS A 68 -2.11 5.89 4.02
C HIS A 68 -2.51 5.60 5.45
N GLN A 69 -2.16 6.50 6.35
CA GLN A 69 -2.47 6.37 7.76
C GLN A 69 -3.66 7.27 8.10
N TYR A 70 -4.67 6.68 8.73
CA TYR A 70 -5.86 7.39 9.16
C TYR A 70 -6.02 7.26 10.66
N MET A 71 -6.35 8.37 11.32
CA MET A 71 -6.70 8.35 12.73
C MET A 71 -8.21 8.31 12.87
N LEU A 72 -8.70 7.32 13.61
CA LEU A 72 -10.10 7.23 13.97
C LEU A 72 -10.29 7.77 15.38
N ARG A 73 -11.43 8.37 15.65
CA ARG A 73 -11.77 8.88 16.97
C ARG A 73 -12.77 7.97 17.64
#